data_2499fe8746f23829f1d2de5f7c0d1014
#
_entry.id   2499fe8746f23829f1d2de5f7c0d1014
#
_cell.length_a   1.000
_cell.length_b   1.000
_cell.length_c   1.000
_cell.angle_alpha   90.00
_cell.angle_beta   90.00
_cell.angle_gamma   90.00
#
_symmetry.space_group_name_H-M   'P 1'
#
loop_
_entity.id
_entity.type
_entity.pdbx_description
1 polymer ?
#
loop_
_entity_poly.entity_id
_entity_poly.type
_entity_poly.pdbx_seq_one_letter_code
_entity_poly.pdbx_strand_id
1 'polypeptide(L)'
;TYLAEMARSDSLAAVREKLQEYLKKREKSGGLRKDFTSRFFEEMIQNIYVYLKESNIVFGQIFDSEEYETKRREVVLSVVGAHAFIDYLFDVLEGQKKNESRSDNVVEQLKDYIEQNLNEDLSRSVLAGKVFLSEDYVSKIFMKTTGMSLPNYIAERRIERAKEYLRG
;
A
#
# COMPACT_ATOMS: atom_id res chain seq x y z
N THR A 1 -17.25 -6.14 -3.88
CA THR A 1 -18.35 -5.59 -3.17
C THR A 1 -18.34 -5.99 -1.70
N TYR A 2 -18.73 -7.19 -1.27
CA TYR A 2 -18.71 -7.54 0.16
C TYR A 2 -17.30 -7.53 0.79
N LEU A 3 -16.30 -8.11 0.13
CA LEU A 3 -14.92 -8.11 0.60
C LEU A 3 -14.28 -6.71 0.59
N ALA A 4 -14.63 -5.87 -0.37
CA ALA A 4 -14.14 -4.49 -0.42
C ALA A 4 -14.76 -3.63 0.71
N GLU A 5 -16.04 -3.83 1.04
CA GLU A 5 -16.69 -3.18 2.18
C GLU A 5 -16.10 -3.68 3.52
N MET A 6 -15.84 -4.98 3.65
CA MET A 6 -15.14 -5.52 4.82
C MET A 6 -13.74 -4.96 4.97
N ALA A 7 -12.98 -4.83 3.88
CA ALA A 7 -11.62 -4.27 3.92
C ALA A 7 -11.61 -2.78 4.26
N ARG A 8 -12.71 -2.05 4.03
CA ARG A 8 -12.87 -0.65 4.45
C ARG A 8 -13.29 -0.51 5.92
N SER A 9 -14.11 -1.43 6.41
CA SER A 9 -14.65 -1.38 7.78
C SER A 9 -13.78 -2.14 8.79
N ASP A 10 -13.19 -3.26 8.37
CA ASP A 10 -12.35 -4.12 9.19
C ASP A 10 -10.87 -3.94 8.85
N SER A 11 -9.98 -4.30 9.76
CA SER A 11 -8.56 -4.41 9.44
C SER A 11 -8.32 -5.56 8.45
N LEU A 12 -7.26 -5.46 7.63
CA LEU A 12 -6.87 -6.54 6.70
C LEU A 12 -6.70 -7.87 7.45
N ALA A 13 -6.13 -7.84 8.66
CA ALA A 13 -5.98 -9.02 9.51
C ALA A 13 -7.33 -9.65 9.87
N ALA A 14 -8.35 -8.85 10.22
CA ALA A 14 -9.68 -9.37 10.53
C ALA A 14 -10.37 -9.96 9.30
N VAL A 15 -10.20 -9.37 8.13
CA VAL A 15 -10.71 -9.92 6.85
C VAL A 15 -10.03 -11.25 6.54
N ARG A 16 -8.70 -11.33 6.69
CA ARG A 16 -7.92 -12.56 6.52
C ARG A 16 -8.45 -13.68 7.41
N GLU A 17 -8.63 -13.41 8.69
CA GLU A 17 -9.13 -14.38 9.66
C GLU A 17 -10.52 -14.91 9.28
N LYS A 18 -11.45 -14.04 8.91
CA LYS A 18 -12.80 -14.42 8.46
C LYS A 18 -12.77 -15.29 7.21
N LEU A 19 -11.90 -14.99 6.24
CA LEU A 19 -11.73 -15.81 5.04
C LEU A 19 -11.16 -17.18 5.35
N GLN A 20 -10.15 -17.24 6.22
CA GLN A 20 -9.57 -18.50 6.68
C GLN A 20 -10.61 -19.37 7.41
N GLU A 21 -11.41 -18.76 8.29
CA GLU A 21 -12.48 -19.46 9.00
C GLU A 21 -13.57 -19.97 8.03
N TYR A 22 -13.95 -19.17 7.04
CA TYR A 22 -14.89 -19.54 6.01
C TYR A 22 -14.41 -20.76 5.22
N LEU A 23 -13.16 -20.79 4.78
CA LEU A 23 -12.57 -21.95 4.09
C LEU A 23 -12.56 -23.19 4.99
N LYS A 24 -12.17 -23.07 6.27
CA LYS A 24 -12.20 -24.18 7.23
C LYS A 24 -13.60 -24.77 7.42
N LYS A 25 -14.62 -23.93 7.47
CA LYS A 25 -16.03 -24.39 7.53
C LYS A 25 -16.41 -25.16 6.27
N ARG A 26 -16.02 -24.65 5.10
CA ARG A 26 -16.32 -25.31 3.80
C ARG A 26 -15.59 -26.64 3.66
N GLU A 27 -14.35 -26.71 4.08
CA GLU A 27 -13.57 -27.95 4.12
C GLU A 27 -14.28 -29.04 4.94
N LYS A 28 -14.66 -28.71 6.18
CA LYS A 28 -15.36 -29.65 7.08
C LYS A 28 -16.71 -30.16 6.52
N SER A 29 -17.39 -29.33 5.71
CA SER A 29 -18.65 -29.69 5.07
C SER A 29 -18.48 -30.43 3.74
N GLY A 30 -17.24 -30.76 3.32
CA GLY A 30 -16.96 -31.36 2.01
C GLY A 30 -17.23 -30.41 0.83
N GLY A 31 -17.39 -29.14 1.08
CA GLY A 31 -17.79 -28.13 0.09
C GLY A 31 -16.65 -27.49 -0.69
N LEU A 32 -15.39 -27.85 -0.44
CA LEU A 32 -14.23 -27.38 -1.20
C LEU A 32 -14.03 -28.19 -2.48
N ARG A 33 -15.01 -28.08 -3.38
CA ARG A 33 -14.88 -28.63 -4.73
C ARG A 33 -14.12 -27.64 -5.63
N LYS A 34 -13.43 -28.15 -6.63
CA LYS A 34 -12.62 -27.36 -7.56
C LYS A 34 -13.39 -26.18 -8.16
N ASP A 35 -14.63 -26.38 -8.57
CA ASP A 35 -15.48 -25.33 -9.16
C ASP A 35 -15.78 -24.21 -8.17
N PHE A 36 -16.07 -24.59 -6.90
CA PHE A 36 -16.30 -23.62 -5.84
C PHE A 36 -15.02 -22.83 -5.55
N THR A 37 -13.89 -23.54 -5.41
CA THR A 37 -12.59 -22.94 -5.09
C THR A 37 -12.19 -21.93 -6.16
N SER A 38 -12.29 -22.29 -7.44
CA SER A 38 -11.97 -21.37 -8.55
C SER A 38 -12.80 -20.10 -8.50
N ARG A 39 -14.12 -20.21 -8.39
CA ARG A 39 -15.02 -19.02 -8.33
C ARG A 39 -14.76 -18.16 -7.11
N PHE A 40 -14.59 -18.77 -5.94
CA PHE A 40 -14.32 -18.05 -4.71
C PHE A 40 -13.06 -17.21 -4.82
N PHE A 41 -11.97 -17.78 -5.34
CA PHE A 41 -10.71 -17.05 -5.49
C PHE A 41 -10.76 -16.01 -6.61
N GLU A 42 -11.46 -16.26 -7.71
CA GLU A 42 -11.69 -15.24 -8.75
C GLU A 42 -12.43 -14.02 -8.18
N GLU A 43 -13.53 -14.23 -7.45
CA GLU A 43 -14.27 -13.16 -6.79
C GLU A 43 -13.42 -12.44 -5.74
N MET A 44 -12.63 -13.15 -4.96
CA MET A 44 -11.73 -12.57 -3.97
C MET A 44 -10.68 -11.68 -4.63
N ILE A 45 -10.02 -12.14 -5.69
CA ILE A 45 -9.03 -11.37 -6.45
C ILE A 45 -9.66 -10.12 -7.05
N GLN A 46 -10.84 -10.20 -7.64
CA GLN A 46 -11.55 -9.04 -8.17
C GLN A 46 -11.86 -8.00 -7.09
N ASN A 47 -12.31 -8.43 -5.91
CA ASN A 47 -12.57 -7.51 -4.80
C ASN A 47 -11.29 -6.87 -4.24
N ILE A 48 -10.19 -7.63 -4.16
CA ILE A 48 -8.88 -7.09 -3.81
C ILE A 48 -8.44 -6.06 -4.85
N TYR A 49 -8.67 -6.33 -6.13
CA TYR A 49 -8.36 -5.39 -7.22
C TYR A 49 -9.09 -4.06 -7.07
N VAL A 50 -10.39 -4.11 -6.74
CA VAL A 50 -11.18 -2.90 -6.46
C VAL A 50 -10.65 -2.16 -5.24
N TYR A 51 -10.35 -2.85 -4.16
CA TYR A 51 -9.77 -2.27 -2.95
C TYR A 51 -8.44 -1.55 -3.23
N LEU A 52 -7.52 -2.19 -3.94
CA LEU A 52 -6.24 -1.62 -4.32
C LEU A 52 -6.40 -0.36 -5.19
N LYS A 53 -7.32 -0.41 -6.16
CA LYS A 53 -7.63 0.72 -7.03
C LYS A 53 -8.13 1.93 -6.24
N GLU A 54 -9.02 1.71 -5.28
CA GLU A 54 -9.56 2.76 -4.42
C GLU A 54 -8.53 3.31 -3.43
N SER A 55 -7.59 2.45 -3.02
CA SER A 55 -6.46 2.82 -2.14
C SER A 55 -5.27 3.43 -2.90
N ASN A 56 -5.35 3.60 -4.23
CA ASN A 56 -4.28 4.14 -5.07
C ASN A 56 -2.96 3.33 -5.04
N ILE A 57 -3.04 2.04 -4.70
CA ILE A 57 -1.90 1.12 -4.64
C ILE A 57 -1.58 0.55 -6.02
N VAL A 58 -0.30 0.50 -6.40
CA VAL A 58 0.16 0.02 -7.71
C VAL A 58 0.05 -1.50 -7.82
N PHE A 59 -0.78 -1.99 -8.75
CA PHE A 59 -1.14 -3.40 -8.94
C PHE A 59 -0.03 -4.30 -9.46
N GLY A 60 0.79 -3.81 -10.42
CA GLY A 60 1.70 -4.64 -11.20
C GLY A 60 2.72 -5.39 -10.35
N GLN A 61 3.16 -4.83 -9.23
CA GLN A 61 4.12 -5.50 -8.36
C GLN A 61 3.53 -6.71 -7.60
N ILE A 62 2.23 -6.78 -7.46
CA ILE A 62 1.56 -7.87 -6.74
C ILE A 62 1.22 -9.02 -7.68
N PHE A 63 0.58 -8.72 -8.80
CA PHE A 63 0.00 -9.72 -9.70
C PHE A 63 0.93 -10.20 -10.83
N ASP A 64 2.02 -9.48 -11.10
CA ASP A 64 2.99 -9.83 -12.15
C ASP A 64 4.21 -10.61 -11.61
N SER A 65 4.18 -11.05 -10.35
CA SER A 65 5.26 -11.81 -9.75
C SER A 65 5.16 -13.31 -10.06
N GLU A 66 6.31 -13.97 -10.25
CA GLU A 66 6.38 -15.44 -10.42
C GLU A 66 5.83 -16.18 -9.19
N GLU A 67 6.00 -15.59 -8.01
CA GLU A 67 5.47 -16.12 -6.75
C GLU A 67 3.94 -16.12 -6.75
N TYR A 68 3.30 -15.01 -7.18
CA TYR A 68 1.85 -14.95 -7.32
C TYR A 68 1.32 -16.02 -8.27
N GLU A 69 1.91 -16.18 -9.45
CA GLU A 69 1.48 -17.17 -10.43
C GLU A 69 1.65 -18.62 -9.91
N THR A 70 2.69 -18.86 -9.14
CA THR A 70 2.92 -20.17 -8.50
C THR A 70 1.85 -20.44 -7.45
N LYS A 71 1.62 -19.51 -6.53
CA LYS A 71 0.61 -19.63 -5.47
C LYS A 71 -0.80 -19.75 -6.03
N ARG A 72 -1.12 -18.99 -7.08
CA ARG A 72 -2.40 -19.06 -7.77
C ARG A 72 -2.70 -20.43 -8.35
N ARG A 73 -1.69 -21.11 -8.93
CA ARG A 73 -1.85 -22.47 -9.46
C ARG A 73 -2.13 -23.50 -8.35
N GLU A 74 -1.53 -23.34 -7.19
CA GLU A 74 -1.70 -24.22 -6.04
C GLU A 74 -3.11 -24.16 -5.42
N VAL A 75 -3.82 -23.06 -5.58
CA VAL A 75 -5.18 -22.81 -5.03
C VAL A 75 -6.17 -23.92 -5.40
N VAL A 76 -6.17 -24.35 -6.66
CA VAL A 76 -7.14 -25.33 -7.17
C VAL A 76 -6.66 -26.77 -7.00
N LEU A 77 -5.42 -26.96 -6.55
CA LEU A 77 -4.80 -28.28 -6.42
C LEU A 77 -4.99 -28.86 -5.01
N SER A 78 -5.07 -28.02 -3.99
CA SER A 78 -5.19 -28.48 -2.60
C SER A 78 -5.81 -27.44 -1.67
N VAL A 79 -6.41 -27.94 -0.59
CA VAL A 79 -6.92 -27.10 0.51
C VAL A 79 -5.78 -26.29 1.15
N VAL A 80 -4.62 -26.91 1.30
CA VAL A 80 -3.42 -26.25 1.84
C VAL A 80 -2.99 -25.10 0.94
N GLY A 81 -3.00 -25.30 -0.38
CA GLY A 81 -2.72 -24.26 -1.35
C GLY A 81 -3.72 -23.09 -1.29
N ALA A 82 -5.00 -23.39 -1.09
CA ALA A 82 -6.03 -22.37 -0.91
C ALA A 82 -5.79 -21.49 0.33
N HIS A 83 -5.48 -22.10 1.47
CA HIS A 83 -5.13 -21.35 2.69
C HIS A 83 -3.84 -20.55 2.53
N ALA A 84 -2.79 -21.15 1.95
CA ALA A 84 -1.51 -20.50 1.71
C ALA A 84 -1.62 -19.29 0.77
N PHE A 85 -2.53 -19.35 -0.21
CA PHE A 85 -2.76 -18.22 -1.12
C PHE A 85 -3.42 -17.02 -0.43
N ILE A 86 -4.39 -17.26 0.46
CA ILE A 86 -4.96 -16.18 1.28
C ILE A 86 -3.85 -15.53 2.11
N ASP A 87 -3.06 -16.34 2.81
CA ASP A 87 -1.97 -15.83 3.65
C ASP A 87 -0.99 -14.99 2.84
N TYR A 88 -0.54 -15.50 1.70
CA TYR A 88 0.35 -14.78 0.79
C TYR A 88 -0.22 -13.43 0.35
N LEU A 89 -1.47 -13.41 -0.14
CA LEU A 89 -2.09 -12.16 -0.61
C LEU A 89 -2.21 -11.12 0.50
N PHE A 90 -2.63 -11.52 1.69
CA PHE A 90 -2.77 -10.60 2.81
C PHE A 90 -1.43 -10.13 3.36
N ASP A 91 -0.39 -10.97 3.38
CA ASP A 91 0.98 -10.55 3.75
C ASP A 91 1.50 -9.47 2.77
N VAL A 92 1.26 -9.65 1.47
CA VAL A 92 1.65 -8.65 0.46
C VAL A 92 0.85 -7.35 0.63
N LEU A 93 -0.47 -7.43 0.85
CA LEU A 93 -1.33 -6.26 1.07
C LEU A 93 -0.94 -5.47 2.32
N GLU A 94 -0.66 -6.16 3.43
CA GLU A 94 -0.20 -5.54 4.67
C GLU A 94 1.19 -4.90 4.51
N GLY A 95 2.08 -5.54 3.76
CA GLY A 95 3.39 -5.00 3.41
C GLY A 95 3.28 -3.70 2.61
N GLN A 96 2.40 -3.64 1.62
CA GLN A 96 2.14 -2.42 0.83
C GLN A 96 1.56 -1.30 1.70
N LYS A 97 0.59 -1.59 2.55
CA LYS A 97 -0.01 -0.62 3.46
C LYS A 97 1.01 -0.04 4.46
N LYS A 98 1.90 -0.89 4.99
CA LYS A 98 3.01 -0.43 5.86
C LYS A 98 3.98 0.48 5.10
N ASN A 99 4.30 0.16 3.85
CA ASN A 99 5.17 0.98 3.01
C ASN A 99 4.53 2.34 2.69
N GLU A 100 3.24 2.41 2.44
CA GLU A 100 2.52 3.67 2.22
C GLU A 100 2.51 4.53 3.49
N SER A 101 2.11 3.97 4.63
CA SER A 101 2.11 4.68 5.91
C SER A 101 3.52 5.18 6.28
N ARG A 102 4.55 4.42 5.94
CA ARG A 102 5.95 4.83 6.15
C ARG A 102 6.34 5.97 5.21
N SER A 103 5.92 5.91 3.95
CA SER A 103 6.18 6.98 2.96
C SER A 103 5.50 8.28 3.35
N ASP A 104 4.24 8.24 3.79
CA ASP A 104 3.50 9.40 4.25
C ASP A 104 4.15 10.03 5.49
N ASN A 105 4.57 9.22 6.45
CA ASN A 105 5.29 9.68 7.64
C ASN A 105 6.62 10.36 7.27
N VAL A 106 7.38 9.80 6.33
CA VAL A 106 8.63 10.40 5.83
C VAL A 106 8.35 11.75 5.15
N VAL A 107 7.30 11.85 4.34
CA VAL A 107 6.94 13.11 3.67
C VAL A 107 6.51 14.17 4.66
N GLU A 108 5.75 13.83 5.69
CA GLU A 108 5.40 14.79 6.76
C GLU A 108 6.65 15.26 7.54
N GLN A 109 7.57 14.37 7.89
CA GLN A 109 8.85 14.75 8.51
C GLN A 109 9.66 15.71 7.63
N LEU A 110 9.67 15.48 6.31
CA LEU A 110 10.34 16.38 5.37
C LEU A 110 9.67 17.75 5.29
N LYS A 111 8.34 17.80 5.25
CA LYS A 111 7.59 19.06 5.26
C LYS A 111 7.87 19.86 6.53
N ASP A 112 7.80 19.24 7.70
CA ASP A 112 8.08 19.88 8.97
C ASP A 112 9.51 20.43 9.02
N TYR A 113 10.49 19.64 8.55
CA TYR A 113 11.87 20.08 8.48
C TYR A 113 12.05 21.27 7.53
N ILE A 114 11.43 21.23 6.34
CA ILE A 114 11.47 22.32 5.37
C ILE A 114 10.89 23.62 5.99
N GLU A 115 9.72 23.53 6.63
CA GLU A 115 9.08 24.71 7.26
C GLU A 115 9.95 25.38 8.34
N GLN A 116 10.65 24.57 9.11
CA GLN A 116 11.51 25.06 10.18
C GLN A 116 12.85 25.62 9.69
N ASN A 117 13.27 25.27 8.47
CA ASN A 117 14.61 25.56 7.94
C ASN A 117 14.59 26.26 6.57
N LEU A 118 13.54 27.05 6.25
CA LEU A 118 13.40 27.70 4.92
C LEU A 118 14.59 28.58 4.52
N ASN A 119 15.35 29.11 5.49
CA ASN A 119 16.53 29.95 5.26
C ASN A 119 17.83 29.14 5.08
N GLU A 120 17.78 27.82 5.31
CA GLU A 120 18.95 26.94 5.27
C GLU A 120 19.10 26.25 3.90
N ASP A 121 20.17 25.44 3.77
CA ASP A 121 20.33 24.56 2.62
C ASP A 121 19.30 23.40 2.70
N LEU A 122 18.39 23.37 1.74
CA LEU A 122 17.36 22.35 1.57
C LEU A 122 17.61 21.52 0.30
N SER A 123 18.88 21.26 -0.02
CA SER A 123 19.24 20.37 -1.13
C SER A 123 18.68 18.95 -0.93
N ARG A 124 18.51 18.24 -2.03
CA ARG A 124 18.04 16.84 -1.98
C ARG A 124 18.91 15.97 -1.10
N SER A 125 20.23 16.19 -1.12
CA SER A 125 21.18 15.48 -0.29
C SER A 125 20.95 15.72 1.20
N VAL A 126 20.74 16.97 1.61
CA VAL A 126 20.44 17.33 3.00
C VAL A 126 19.13 16.67 3.45
N LEU A 127 18.07 16.79 2.66
CA LEU A 127 16.76 16.22 2.97
C LEU A 127 16.79 14.69 3.05
N ALA A 128 17.47 14.04 2.11
CA ALA A 128 17.65 12.60 2.12
C ALA A 128 18.44 12.13 3.36
N GLY A 129 19.48 12.85 3.74
CA GLY A 129 20.24 12.59 4.97
C GLY A 129 19.41 12.69 6.25
N LYS A 130 18.44 13.60 6.31
CA LYS A 130 17.54 13.76 7.46
C LYS A 130 16.64 12.57 7.72
N VAL A 131 16.21 11.91 6.67
CA VAL A 131 15.31 10.74 6.74
C VAL A 131 16.03 9.41 6.52
N PHE A 132 17.36 9.43 6.37
CA PHE A 132 18.21 8.24 6.13
C PHE A 132 17.79 7.42 4.90
N LEU A 133 17.44 8.11 3.82
CA LEU A 133 17.01 7.50 2.56
C LEU A 133 17.86 8.02 1.38
N SER A 134 17.77 7.37 0.21
CA SER A 134 18.43 7.88 -0.99
C SER A 134 17.70 9.08 -1.57
N GLU A 135 18.42 9.98 -2.24
CA GLU A 135 17.86 11.18 -2.90
C GLU A 135 16.77 10.84 -3.91
N ASP A 136 16.99 9.77 -4.70
CA ASP A 136 16.03 9.31 -5.70
C ASP A 136 14.74 8.79 -5.07
N TYR A 137 14.85 8.04 -3.97
CA TYR A 137 13.69 7.52 -3.26
C TYR A 137 12.88 8.67 -2.62
N VAL A 138 13.55 9.59 -1.93
CA VAL A 138 12.92 10.78 -1.34
C VAL A 138 12.19 11.61 -2.40
N SER A 139 12.81 11.86 -3.55
CA SER A 139 12.19 12.60 -4.65
C SER A 139 10.93 11.91 -5.17
N LYS A 140 10.97 10.58 -5.33
CA LYS A 140 9.83 9.78 -5.81
C LYS A 140 8.67 9.77 -4.83
N ILE A 141 8.92 9.49 -3.53
CA ILE A 141 7.85 9.43 -2.54
C ILE A 141 7.22 10.80 -2.31
N PHE A 142 8.04 11.87 -2.27
CA PHE A 142 7.55 13.23 -2.10
C PHE A 142 6.63 13.64 -3.26
N MET A 143 7.05 13.41 -4.50
CA MET A 143 6.23 13.65 -5.69
C MET A 143 4.95 12.82 -5.69
N LYS A 144 5.04 11.52 -5.33
CA LYS A 144 3.87 10.63 -5.26
C LYS A 144 2.84 11.12 -4.24
N THR A 145 3.29 11.53 -3.05
CA THR A 145 2.42 11.90 -1.93
C THR A 145 1.86 13.32 -2.06
N THR A 146 2.68 14.28 -2.54
CA THR A 146 2.29 15.70 -2.61
C THR A 146 1.81 16.17 -3.97
N GLY A 147 2.08 15.41 -5.04
CA GLY A 147 1.88 15.83 -6.42
C GLY A 147 2.88 16.88 -6.91
N MET A 148 3.88 17.25 -6.10
CA MET A 148 4.82 18.34 -6.36
C MET A 148 6.27 17.90 -6.14
N SER A 149 7.20 18.41 -6.96
CA SER A 149 8.63 18.13 -6.74
C SER A 149 9.15 18.89 -5.51
N LEU A 150 10.14 18.32 -4.82
CA LEU A 150 10.79 18.95 -3.66
C LEU A 150 11.26 20.40 -3.95
N PRO A 151 11.97 20.68 -5.06
CA PRO A 151 12.38 22.07 -5.36
C PRO A 151 11.21 23.03 -5.51
N ASN A 152 10.13 22.59 -6.18
CA ASN A 152 8.94 23.43 -6.35
C ASN A 152 8.24 23.70 -5.02
N TYR A 153 8.08 22.67 -4.18
CA TYR A 153 7.51 22.80 -2.85
C TYR A 153 8.31 23.81 -1.99
N ILE A 154 9.63 23.67 -1.95
CA ILE A 154 10.50 24.57 -1.19
C ILE A 154 10.39 26.01 -1.71
N ALA A 155 10.39 26.20 -3.04
CA ALA A 155 10.24 27.53 -3.65
C ALA A 155 8.90 28.17 -3.27
N GLU A 156 7.81 27.41 -3.34
CA GLU A 156 6.47 27.88 -2.95
C GLU A 156 6.41 28.30 -1.49
N ARG A 157 6.93 27.46 -0.57
CA ARG A 157 6.97 27.78 0.87
C ARG A 157 7.80 29.02 1.18
N ARG A 158 8.95 29.17 0.50
CA ARG A 158 9.79 30.39 0.63
C ARG A 158 9.05 31.65 0.16
N ILE A 159 8.33 31.58 -0.96
CA ILE A 159 7.51 32.69 -1.47
C ILE A 159 6.38 33.05 -0.50
N GLU A 160 5.70 32.06 0.05
CA GLU A 160 4.63 32.30 1.03
C GLU A 160 5.17 32.97 2.30
N ARG A 161 6.28 32.47 2.82
CA ARG A 161 6.93 33.08 3.99
C ARG A 161 7.38 34.52 3.74
N ALA A 162 7.93 34.79 2.55
CA ALA A 162 8.30 36.16 2.17
C ALA A 162 7.08 37.10 2.09
N LYS A 163 5.95 36.62 1.57
CA LYS A 163 4.69 37.41 1.55
C LYS A 163 4.18 37.71 2.95
N GLU A 164 4.29 36.76 3.89
CA GLU A 164 3.91 36.95 5.29
C GLU A 164 4.76 38.10 5.92
N TYR A 165 6.09 38.10 5.73
CA TYR A 165 6.97 39.15 6.21
C TYR A 165 6.67 40.55 5.61
N LEU A 166 6.14 40.60 4.39
CA LEU A 166 5.81 41.90 3.75
C LEU A 166 4.43 42.43 4.18
N ARG A 167 3.60 41.60 4.79
CA ARG A 167 2.25 41.99 5.24
C ARG A 167 2.18 42.36 6.74
N GLY A 168 3.17 41.96 7.54
CA GLY A 168 3.28 42.25 8.96
C GLY A 168 4.03 43.52 9.24
#